data_45178393bd26caea7d9a8f97d0aa26fe
#
_entry.id   45178393bd26caea7d9a8f97d0aa26fe
#
_cell.length_a   1.000
_cell.length_b   1.000
_cell.length_c   1.000
_cell.angle_alpha   90.00
_cell.angle_beta   90.00
_cell.angle_gamma   90.00
#
_symmetry.space_group_name_H-M   'P 1'
#
loop_
_entity.id
_entity.type
_entity.pdbx_description
1 polymer ?
#
loop_
_entity_poly.entity_id
_entity_poly.type
_entity_poly.pdbx_seq_one_letter_code
_entity_poly.pdbx_strand_id
1 'polypeptide(L)'
;MIRSLIDLLRNLQSEEACRLFLENIRWHGVPVCPHCGSKSEEHYKLTNGGIFRGLYKCKDCRERFTVTVGTMFEGSHIPLQKWFVAIYVFLAHKKGISSTQLHKDIAVTQKTAWFMLSRIRYNIRYNADIDFGDITQADETYIGGKNKNRNASKRLKNTRGRSLKICLLYTSDAADDRISV
;
A
#
# COMPACT_ATOMS: atom_id res chain seq x y z
N MET A 1 -2.46 -20.98 1.79
CA MET A 1 -2.74 -19.69 2.49
C MET A 1 -1.45 -19.22 3.14
N ILE A 2 -0.99 -17.99 2.89
CA ILE A 2 0.25 -17.44 3.46
C ILE A 2 -0.06 -17.01 4.89
N ARG A 3 0.56 -17.69 5.88
CA ARG A 3 0.32 -17.41 7.31
C ARG A 3 1.50 -16.71 7.98
N SER A 4 2.70 -16.82 7.40
CA SER A 4 3.92 -16.22 7.96
C SER A 4 4.77 -15.56 6.87
N LEU A 5 5.70 -14.69 7.27
CA LEU A 5 6.69 -14.11 6.36
C LEU A 5 7.56 -15.19 5.71
N ILE A 6 7.87 -16.24 6.47
CA ILE A 6 8.66 -17.38 5.97
C ILE A 6 7.89 -18.13 4.87
N ASP A 7 6.59 -18.36 5.08
CA ASP A 7 5.73 -18.99 4.06
C ASP A 7 5.66 -18.14 2.80
N LEU A 8 5.55 -16.81 2.95
CA LEU A 8 5.56 -15.87 1.84
C LEU A 8 6.86 -16.00 1.02
N LEU A 9 8.00 -15.95 1.69
CA LEU A 9 9.30 -16.05 1.04
C LEU A 9 9.54 -17.40 0.39
N ARG A 10 9.06 -18.50 0.98
CA ARG A 10 9.17 -19.85 0.41
C ARG A 10 8.28 -20.03 -0.83
N ASN A 11 7.07 -19.52 -0.80
CA ASN A 11 6.11 -19.68 -1.90
C ASN A 11 6.36 -18.70 -3.05
N LEU A 12 6.94 -17.54 -2.78
CA LEU A 12 7.15 -16.46 -3.74
C LEU A 12 8.64 -16.18 -3.96
N GLN A 13 9.41 -17.22 -4.28
CA GLN A 13 10.87 -17.14 -4.49
C GLN A 13 11.25 -16.44 -5.80
N SER A 14 10.44 -16.59 -6.83
CA SER A 14 10.72 -16.02 -8.16
C SER A 14 9.70 -14.96 -8.55
N GLU A 15 10.10 -14.05 -9.44
CA GLU A 15 9.20 -13.03 -9.99
C GLU A 15 8.02 -13.66 -10.73
N GLU A 16 8.25 -14.82 -11.36
CA GLU A 16 7.20 -15.59 -12.02
C GLU A 16 6.18 -16.16 -11.03
N ALA A 17 6.64 -16.73 -9.91
CA ALA A 17 5.75 -17.20 -8.85
C ALA A 17 4.92 -16.05 -8.26
N CYS A 18 5.53 -14.88 -8.06
CA CYS A 18 4.84 -13.68 -7.60
C CYS A 18 3.77 -13.22 -8.59
N ARG A 19 4.09 -13.24 -9.89
CA ARG A 19 3.15 -12.88 -10.94
C ARG A 19 1.97 -13.85 -11.00
N LEU A 20 2.23 -15.15 -11.02
CA LEU A 20 1.18 -16.17 -11.03
C LEU A 20 0.28 -16.09 -9.81
N PHE A 21 0.86 -15.81 -8.65
CA PHE A 21 0.10 -15.57 -7.42
C PHE A 21 -0.84 -14.36 -7.56
N LEU A 22 -0.34 -13.25 -8.11
CA LEU A 22 -1.15 -12.06 -8.35
C LEU A 22 -2.23 -12.29 -9.42
N GLU A 23 -1.91 -13.02 -10.50
CA GLU A 23 -2.86 -13.41 -11.53
C GLU A 23 -4.00 -14.26 -10.95
N ASN A 24 -3.66 -15.20 -10.08
CA ASN A 24 -4.65 -16.04 -9.42
C ASN A 24 -5.59 -15.25 -8.49
N ILE A 25 -5.04 -14.32 -7.70
CA ILE A 25 -5.84 -13.45 -6.81
C ILE A 25 -6.76 -12.54 -7.63
N ARG A 26 -6.23 -11.92 -8.69
CA ARG A 26 -6.95 -10.89 -9.43
C ARG A 26 -7.93 -11.46 -10.45
N TRP A 27 -7.53 -12.51 -11.12
CA TRP A 27 -8.25 -13.05 -12.27
C TRP A 27 -8.90 -14.41 -12.05
N HIS A 28 -8.57 -15.08 -10.95
CA HIS A 28 -9.09 -16.42 -10.62
C HIS A 28 -8.94 -17.43 -11.77
N GLY A 29 -7.80 -17.36 -12.48
CA GLY A 29 -7.45 -18.26 -13.58
C GLY A 29 -7.78 -17.75 -14.99
N VAL A 30 -8.72 -16.82 -15.15
CA VAL A 30 -9.11 -16.27 -16.47
C VAL A 30 -8.64 -14.82 -16.60
N PRO A 31 -7.67 -14.52 -17.49
CA PRO A 31 -7.17 -13.15 -17.67
C PRO A 31 -8.27 -12.17 -18.06
N VAL A 32 -8.29 -11.02 -17.40
CA VAL A 32 -9.24 -9.94 -17.63
C VAL A 32 -8.49 -8.71 -18.14
N CYS A 33 -8.88 -8.20 -19.30
CA CYS A 33 -8.30 -6.98 -19.86
C CYS A 33 -8.71 -5.75 -19.03
N PRO A 34 -7.77 -4.97 -18.49
CA PRO A 34 -8.10 -3.78 -17.70
C PRO A 34 -8.63 -2.61 -18.54
N HIS A 35 -8.46 -2.64 -19.87
CA HIS A 35 -8.90 -1.56 -20.77
C HIS A 35 -10.35 -1.70 -21.22
N CYS A 36 -10.78 -2.91 -21.56
CA CYS A 36 -12.14 -3.15 -22.07
C CYS A 36 -12.97 -4.09 -21.20
N GLY A 37 -12.39 -4.65 -20.12
CA GLY A 37 -13.09 -5.59 -19.25
C GLY A 37 -13.31 -6.99 -19.81
N SER A 38 -12.84 -7.29 -21.02
CA SER A 38 -12.98 -8.60 -21.64
C SER A 38 -12.30 -9.69 -20.83
N LYS A 39 -13.06 -10.77 -20.56
CA LYS A 39 -12.59 -11.97 -19.87
C LYS A 39 -12.43 -13.07 -20.91
N SER A 40 -11.22 -13.55 -21.14
CA SER A 40 -10.99 -14.61 -22.10
C SER A 40 -9.70 -15.37 -21.81
N GLU A 41 -9.76 -16.69 -21.89
CA GLU A 41 -8.58 -17.56 -21.87
C GLU A 41 -7.77 -17.43 -23.17
N GLU A 42 -8.39 -16.93 -24.23
CA GLU A 42 -7.81 -16.79 -25.57
C GLU A 42 -7.04 -15.47 -25.78
N HIS A 43 -6.77 -14.70 -24.73
CA HIS A 43 -5.88 -13.55 -24.84
C HIS A 43 -4.48 -14.00 -25.28
N TYR A 44 -3.90 -13.27 -26.23
CA TYR A 44 -2.59 -13.64 -26.78
C TYR A 44 -1.49 -13.42 -25.74
N LYS A 45 -0.74 -14.48 -25.41
CA LYS A 45 0.45 -14.42 -24.57
C LYS A 45 1.63 -13.96 -25.41
N LEU A 46 2.17 -12.79 -25.14
CA LEU A 46 3.33 -12.26 -25.85
C LEU A 46 4.61 -12.77 -25.20
N THR A 47 5.40 -13.52 -25.98
CA THR A 47 6.71 -14.04 -25.56
C THR A 47 7.83 -13.15 -26.11
N ASN A 48 8.87 -12.94 -25.33
CA ASN A 48 10.09 -12.30 -25.78
C ASN A 48 11.23 -13.33 -25.69
N GLY A 49 11.83 -13.69 -26.86
CA GLY A 49 12.82 -14.77 -26.92
C GLY A 49 12.29 -16.13 -26.49
N GLY A 50 11.01 -16.44 -26.74
CA GLY A 50 10.36 -17.69 -26.32
C GLY A 50 9.89 -17.74 -24.87
N ILE A 51 10.24 -16.74 -24.05
CA ILE A 51 9.88 -16.69 -22.62
C ILE A 51 8.68 -15.77 -22.41
N PHE A 52 7.65 -16.30 -21.76
CA PHE A 52 6.48 -15.53 -21.37
C PHE A 52 6.74 -14.79 -20.04
N ARG A 53 6.68 -13.45 -20.06
CA ARG A 53 6.91 -12.59 -18.89
C ARG A 53 5.66 -11.92 -18.34
N GLY A 54 4.47 -12.45 -18.62
CA GLY A 54 3.19 -11.92 -18.14
C GLY A 54 2.61 -10.78 -18.97
N LEU A 55 3.10 -10.61 -20.20
CA LEU A 55 2.54 -9.64 -21.12
C LEU A 55 1.48 -10.30 -22.00
N TYR A 56 0.25 -9.79 -21.88
CA TYR A 56 -0.89 -10.24 -22.69
C TYR A 56 -1.24 -9.18 -23.73
N LYS A 57 -1.86 -9.61 -24.83
CA LYS A 57 -2.56 -8.73 -25.78
C LYS A 57 -4.02 -9.14 -25.82
N CYS A 58 -4.90 -8.18 -25.61
CA CYS A 58 -6.33 -8.41 -25.63
C CYS A 58 -6.81 -8.88 -27.00
N LYS A 59 -7.72 -9.85 -27.05
CA LYS A 59 -8.34 -10.35 -28.27
C LYS A 59 -9.26 -9.29 -28.90
N ASP A 60 -10.00 -8.56 -28.06
CA ASP A 60 -11.02 -7.62 -28.50
C ASP A 60 -10.46 -6.22 -28.78
N CYS A 61 -9.91 -5.53 -27.79
CA CYS A 61 -9.37 -4.18 -27.99
C CYS A 61 -7.94 -4.11 -28.52
N ARG A 62 -7.24 -5.27 -28.61
CA ARG A 62 -5.85 -5.41 -29.07
C ARG A 62 -4.79 -4.68 -28.24
N GLU A 63 -5.19 -4.04 -27.13
CA GLU A 63 -4.27 -3.39 -26.21
C GLU A 63 -3.43 -4.41 -25.45
N ARG A 64 -2.22 -3.99 -25.07
CA ARG A 64 -1.31 -4.79 -24.27
C ARG A 64 -1.56 -4.55 -22.79
N PHE A 65 -1.52 -5.60 -22.00
CA PHE A 65 -1.71 -5.48 -20.56
C PHE A 65 -0.91 -6.54 -19.79
N THR A 66 -0.66 -6.23 -18.54
CA THR A 66 -0.08 -7.14 -17.57
C THR A 66 -0.99 -7.20 -16.34
N VAL A 67 -0.77 -8.14 -15.45
CA VAL A 67 -1.53 -8.23 -14.21
C VAL A 67 -1.35 -7.02 -13.30
N THR A 68 -0.28 -6.25 -13.48
CA THR A 68 0.02 -5.06 -12.67
C THR A 68 -0.73 -3.81 -13.09
N VAL A 69 -1.22 -3.74 -14.34
CA VAL A 69 -1.96 -2.58 -14.88
C VAL A 69 -3.25 -2.35 -14.09
N GLY A 70 -3.50 -1.11 -13.69
CA GLY A 70 -4.64 -0.73 -12.83
C GLY A 70 -4.49 -1.18 -11.37
N THR A 71 -3.28 -1.51 -10.91
CA THR A 71 -3.00 -1.84 -9.51
C THR A 71 -1.96 -0.91 -8.90
N MET A 72 -1.74 -1.05 -7.58
CA MET A 72 -0.66 -0.30 -6.91
C MET A 72 0.75 -0.65 -7.44
N PHE A 73 0.90 -1.72 -8.19
CA PHE A 73 2.17 -2.18 -8.75
C PHE A 73 2.47 -1.59 -10.12
N GLU A 74 1.50 -0.90 -10.74
CA GLU A 74 1.65 -0.34 -12.07
C GLU A 74 2.81 0.63 -12.20
N GLY A 75 3.59 0.51 -13.29
CA GLY A 75 4.74 1.36 -13.57
C GLY A 75 5.89 1.24 -12.57
N SER A 76 5.88 0.21 -11.71
CA SER A 76 6.95 -0.03 -10.75
C SER A 76 8.03 -0.92 -11.34
N HIS A 77 9.29 -0.48 -11.21
CA HIS A 77 10.48 -1.30 -11.53
C HIS A 77 10.94 -2.17 -10.34
N ILE A 78 10.24 -2.08 -9.21
CA ILE A 78 10.56 -2.85 -8.01
C ILE A 78 10.00 -4.26 -8.17
N PRO A 79 10.79 -5.33 -7.91
CA PRO A 79 10.30 -6.71 -7.98
C PRO A 79 9.04 -6.94 -7.13
N LEU A 80 8.09 -7.72 -7.66
CA LEU A 80 6.83 -8.03 -6.96
C LEU A 80 7.07 -8.69 -5.61
N GLN A 81 8.10 -9.51 -5.48
CA GLN A 81 8.47 -10.13 -4.20
C GLN A 81 8.69 -9.07 -3.12
N LYS A 82 9.44 -7.99 -3.42
CA LYS A 82 9.67 -6.90 -2.47
C LYS A 82 8.38 -6.16 -2.12
N TRP A 83 7.46 -6.02 -3.06
CA TRP A 83 6.14 -5.45 -2.81
C TRP A 83 5.32 -6.32 -1.86
N PHE A 84 5.28 -7.64 -2.06
CA PHE A 84 4.53 -8.54 -1.18
C PHE A 84 5.11 -8.56 0.23
N VAL A 85 6.44 -8.56 0.37
CA VAL A 85 7.10 -8.45 1.68
C VAL A 85 6.75 -7.11 2.35
N ALA A 86 6.81 -5.99 1.60
CA ALA A 86 6.47 -4.67 2.14
C ALA A 86 5.01 -4.60 2.62
N ILE A 87 4.07 -5.16 1.87
CA ILE A 87 2.66 -5.23 2.26
C ILE A 87 2.50 -6.08 3.51
N TYR A 88 3.12 -7.27 3.54
CA TYR A 88 3.06 -8.15 4.71
C TYR A 88 3.59 -7.47 5.96
N VAL A 89 4.77 -6.86 5.88
CA VAL A 89 5.40 -6.15 7.01
C VAL A 89 4.54 -4.95 7.45
N PHE A 90 3.97 -4.21 6.50
CA PHE A 90 3.08 -3.09 6.80
C PHE A 90 1.83 -3.53 7.57
N LEU A 91 1.19 -4.62 7.15
CA LEU A 91 -0.02 -5.16 7.80
C LEU A 91 0.28 -5.85 9.15
N ALA A 92 1.46 -6.44 9.31
CA ALA A 92 1.86 -7.09 10.54
C ALA A 92 2.14 -6.10 11.69
N HIS A 93 2.43 -4.84 11.38
CA HIS A 93 2.73 -3.82 12.38
C HIS A 93 1.49 -3.02 12.76
N LYS A 94 0.93 -3.24 13.95
CA LYS A 94 -0.28 -2.54 14.47
C LYS A 94 -0.19 -1.00 14.36
N LYS A 95 0.98 -0.42 14.59
CA LYS A 95 1.21 1.04 14.53
C LYS A 95 1.75 1.53 13.18
N GLY A 96 1.84 0.64 12.18
CA GLY A 96 2.49 0.90 10.91
C GLY A 96 4.01 0.87 11.00
N ILE A 97 4.68 1.12 9.88
CA ILE A 97 6.14 1.08 9.76
C ILE A 97 6.67 2.36 9.14
N SER A 98 7.86 2.79 9.57
CA SER A 98 8.56 3.93 8.97
C SER A 98 9.30 3.53 7.69
N SER A 99 9.49 4.47 6.76
CA SER A 99 10.29 4.21 5.54
C SER A 99 11.75 3.87 5.87
N THR A 100 12.27 4.38 6.99
CA THR A 100 13.63 4.10 7.47
C THR A 100 13.78 2.66 7.96
N GLN A 101 12.74 2.07 8.54
CA GLN A 101 12.73 0.67 8.93
C GLN A 101 12.54 -0.21 7.70
N LEU A 102 11.51 0.06 6.89
CA LEU A 102 11.19 -0.75 5.73
C LEU A 102 12.36 -0.85 4.75
N HIS A 103 13.12 0.25 4.51
CA HIS A 103 14.27 0.19 3.59
C HIS A 103 15.32 -0.84 4.02
N LYS A 104 15.53 -1.00 5.33
CA LYS A 104 16.44 -2.00 5.90
C LYS A 104 15.90 -3.41 5.73
N ASP A 105 14.60 -3.59 5.98
CA ASP A 105 13.94 -4.90 5.95
C ASP A 105 13.91 -5.53 4.56
N ILE A 106 13.72 -4.70 3.51
CA ILE A 106 13.58 -5.18 2.12
C ILE A 106 14.76 -4.81 1.20
N ALA A 107 15.83 -4.24 1.76
CA ALA A 107 17.04 -3.86 1.03
C ALA A 107 16.74 -3.03 -0.24
N VAL A 108 16.10 -1.88 -0.06
CA VAL A 108 15.86 -0.84 -1.08
C VAL A 108 16.36 0.50 -0.57
N THR A 109 16.36 1.55 -1.40
CA THR A 109 16.67 2.89 -0.90
C THR A 109 15.53 3.42 -0.01
N GLN A 110 15.86 4.30 0.93
CA GLN A 110 14.85 4.92 1.80
C GLN A 110 13.78 5.70 1.01
N LYS A 111 14.18 6.34 -0.09
CA LYS A 111 13.27 7.03 -1.02
C LYS A 111 12.29 6.04 -1.68
N THR A 112 12.78 4.87 -2.10
CA THR A 112 11.96 3.79 -2.66
C THR A 112 11.00 3.23 -1.62
N ALA A 113 11.46 2.98 -0.40
CA ALA A 113 10.61 2.51 0.68
C ALA A 113 9.50 3.51 1.03
N TRP A 114 9.81 4.80 1.04
CA TRP A 114 8.81 5.86 1.23
C TRP A 114 7.77 5.88 0.12
N PHE A 115 8.18 5.75 -1.13
CA PHE A 115 7.29 5.65 -2.28
C PHE A 115 6.35 4.43 -2.18
N MET A 116 6.89 3.26 -1.82
CA MET A 116 6.10 2.04 -1.62
C MET A 116 5.05 2.23 -0.52
N LEU A 117 5.46 2.73 0.65
CA LEU A 117 4.54 2.99 1.77
C LEU A 117 3.46 4.00 1.41
N SER A 118 3.79 5.04 0.67
CA SER A 118 2.81 6.04 0.22
C SER A 118 1.76 5.43 -0.70
N ARG A 119 2.18 4.57 -1.65
CA ARG A 119 1.25 3.83 -2.52
C ARG A 119 0.37 2.85 -1.76
N ILE A 120 0.94 2.08 -0.82
CA ILE A 120 0.17 1.14 0.02
C ILE A 120 -0.89 1.90 0.81
N ARG A 121 -0.52 2.98 1.52
CA ARG A 121 -1.45 3.81 2.30
C ARG A 121 -2.55 4.42 1.44
N TYR A 122 -2.19 4.94 0.25
CA TYR A 122 -3.16 5.52 -0.68
C TYR A 122 -4.20 4.48 -1.11
N ASN A 123 -3.76 3.27 -1.49
CA ASN A 123 -4.69 2.22 -1.93
C ASN A 123 -5.59 1.72 -0.81
N ILE A 124 -5.05 1.55 0.40
CA ILE A 124 -5.87 1.17 1.57
C ILE A 124 -6.93 2.24 1.85
N ARG A 125 -6.54 3.52 1.87
CA ARG A 125 -7.45 4.63 2.12
C ARG A 125 -8.54 4.76 1.05
N TYR A 126 -8.17 4.60 -0.21
CA TYR A 126 -9.10 4.78 -1.34
C TYR A 126 -10.11 3.65 -1.46
N ASN A 127 -9.69 2.41 -1.13
CA ASN A 127 -10.56 1.23 -1.22
C ASN A 127 -11.21 0.85 0.12
N ALA A 128 -10.94 1.60 1.18
CA ALA A 128 -11.64 1.39 2.44
C ALA A 128 -12.98 2.11 2.39
N ASP A 129 -14.05 1.38 2.20
CA ASP A 129 -15.40 1.84 2.58
C ASP A 129 -15.41 1.95 4.10
N ILE A 130 -15.10 3.13 4.61
CA ILE A 130 -15.17 3.42 6.04
C ILE A 130 -16.66 3.67 6.33
N ASP A 131 -17.36 2.62 6.67
CA ASP A 131 -18.68 2.73 7.26
C ASP A 131 -18.52 3.13 8.73
N PHE A 132 -18.80 4.40 9.01
CA PHE A 132 -18.94 4.86 10.38
C PHE A 132 -20.32 4.39 10.85
N GLY A 133 -20.40 3.29 11.61
CA GLY A 133 -21.66 2.82 12.18
C GLY A 133 -22.45 3.91 12.91
N ASP A 134 -23.66 3.61 13.35
CA ASP A 134 -24.66 4.55 13.87
C ASP A 134 -24.17 5.45 15.02
N ILE A 135 -23.13 5.05 15.75
CA ILE A 135 -22.54 5.85 16.84
C ILE A 135 -21.06 6.04 16.60
N THR A 136 -20.66 7.23 16.15
CA THR A 136 -19.27 7.62 15.95
C THR A 136 -18.85 8.67 16.98
N GLN A 137 -17.83 8.34 17.78
CA GLN A 137 -17.20 9.31 18.68
C GLN A 137 -15.95 9.88 17.99
N ALA A 138 -15.83 11.19 17.91
CA ALA A 138 -14.66 11.89 17.40
C ALA A 138 -13.99 12.68 18.53
N ASP A 139 -12.67 12.47 18.69
CA ASP A 139 -11.84 13.25 19.62
C ASP A 139 -10.80 14.06 18.85
N GLU A 140 -10.51 15.25 19.37
CA GLU A 140 -9.54 16.16 18.78
C GLU A 140 -8.25 16.18 19.58
N THR A 141 -7.14 15.80 18.98
CA THR A 141 -5.81 15.93 19.57
C THR A 141 -4.97 16.96 18.83
N TYR A 142 -4.43 17.90 19.59
CA TYR A 142 -3.58 18.96 19.05
C TYR A 142 -2.11 18.60 19.15
N ILE A 143 -1.45 18.34 18.01
CA ILE A 143 -0.03 18.02 17.93
C ILE A 143 0.78 19.27 17.58
N GLY A 144 1.83 19.53 18.33
CA GLY A 144 2.78 20.60 18.07
C GLY A 144 3.59 20.97 19.31
N GLY A 145 4.81 21.45 19.07
CA GLY A 145 5.67 21.94 20.14
C GLY A 145 5.14 23.20 20.83
N LYS A 146 5.54 23.41 22.07
CA LYS A 146 5.21 24.64 22.79
C LYS A 146 5.93 25.84 22.15
N ASN A 147 5.23 26.97 21.95
CA ASN A 147 5.80 28.18 21.35
C ASN A 147 7.05 28.68 22.09
N LYS A 148 7.11 28.48 23.44
CA LYS A 148 8.28 28.81 24.26
C LYS A 148 9.57 28.06 23.84
N ASN A 149 9.44 26.88 23.22
CA ASN A 149 10.56 26.05 22.80
C ASN A 149 11.05 26.38 21.36
N ARG A 150 10.41 27.35 20.70
CA ARG A 150 10.84 27.80 19.38
C ARG A 150 12.01 28.78 19.49
N ASN A 151 12.84 28.85 18.45
CA ASN A 151 13.87 29.86 18.34
C ASN A 151 13.24 31.27 18.53
N ALA A 152 13.92 32.18 19.22
CA ALA A 152 13.41 33.51 19.55
C ALA A 152 12.87 34.26 18.33
N SER A 153 13.55 34.17 17.19
CA SER A 153 13.13 34.77 15.89
C SER A 153 11.82 34.22 15.33
N LYS A 154 11.45 32.98 15.71
CA LYS A 154 10.28 32.25 15.19
C LYS A 154 9.15 32.15 16.24
N ARG A 155 9.29 32.85 17.38
CA ARG A 155 8.24 32.89 18.38
C ARG A 155 7.15 33.87 17.95
N LEU A 156 5.92 33.39 17.94
CA LEU A 156 4.75 34.24 17.66
C LEU A 156 4.35 34.98 18.90
N LYS A 157 4.21 36.31 18.78
CA LYS A 157 3.71 37.19 19.85
C LYS A 157 2.19 37.02 19.98
N ASN A 158 1.68 37.00 21.20
CA ASN A 158 0.23 36.99 21.54
C ASN A 158 -0.56 35.75 21.06
N THR A 159 0.06 34.57 20.96
CA THR A 159 -0.65 33.33 20.68
C THR A 159 -1.13 32.68 21.98
N ARG A 160 -2.43 32.70 22.23
CA ARG A 160 -3.07 31.91 23.30
C ARG A 160 -3.37 30.51 22.77
N GLY A 161 -2.84 29.47 23.44
CA GLY A 161 -3.29 28.06 23.34
C GLY A 161 -3.06 27.36 22.02
N ARG A 162 -4.10 27.10 21.25
CA ARG A 162 -4.18 26.10 20.18
C ARG A 162 -3.79 26.58 18.79
N SER A 163 -3.61 27.88 18.58
CA SER A 163 -3.52 28.52 17.24
C SER A 163 -2.35 28.06 16.32
N LEU A 164 -1.41 27.28 16.85
CA LEU A 164 -0.23 26.79 16.12
C LEU A 164 -0.10 25.28 16.10
N LYS A 165 -1.10 24.58 16.58
CA LYS A 165 -1.07 23.12 16.65
C LYS A 165 -1.93 22.54 15.54
N ILE A 166 -1.44 21.50 14.93
CA ILE A 166 -2.21 20.71 13.98
C ILE A 166 -3.23 19.91 14.78
N CYS A 167 -4.51 20.06 14.45
CA CYS A 167 -5.57 19.23 14.99
C CYS A 167 -5.58 17.90 14.24
N LEU A 168 -5.57 16.80 14.99
CA LEU A 168 -5.85 15.47 14.46
C LEU A 168 -7.18 15.01 15.04
N LEU A 169 -8.09 14.63 14.15
CA LEU A 169 -9.34 13.98 14.52
C LEU A 169 -9.07 12.47 14.66
N TYR A 170 -9.44 11.92 15.81
CA TYR A 170 -9.45 10.49 16.07
C TYR A 170 -10.89 9.99 16.03
N THR A 171 -11.12 8.89 15.35
CA THR A 171 -12.39 8.18 15.36
C THR A 171 -12.42 7.11 16.45
N SER A 172 -13.57 6.49 16.71
CA SER A 172 -13.89 5.65 17.86
C SER A 172 -12.87 4.54 18.22
N ASP A 173 -12.16 3.99 17.24
CA ASP A 173 -11.15 2.93 17.48
C ASP A 173 -9.95 3.39 18.34
N ALA A 174 -9.68 4.68 18.41
CA ALA A 174 -8.60 5.20 19.24
C ALA A 174 -8.99 5.37 20.72
N ALA A 175 -10.27 5.32 21.04
CA ALA A 175 -10.78 5.47 22.40
C ALA A 175 -10.76 4.14 23.17
N ASP A 176 -10.93 3.00 22.50
CA ASP A 176 -10.97 1.68 23.12
C ASP A 176 -9.60 1.21 23.66
N ASP A 177 -8.50 1.73 23.13
CA ASP A 177 -7.13 1.41 23.65
C ASP A 177 -6.84 2.00 25.05
N ARG A 178 -7.73 2.82 25.62
CA ARG A 178 -7.54 3.43 26.95
C ARG A 178 -8.20 2.69 28.11
N ILE A 179 -9.00 1.67 27.82
CA ILE A 179 -9.77 0.94 28.86
C ILE A 179 -9.06 -0.35 29.29
N SER A 180 -7.87 -0.63 28.77
CA SER A 180 -7.06 -1.79 29.15
C SER A 180 -5.84 -1.36 29.97
N VAL A 181 -6.09 -0.88 31.19
CA VAL A 181 -5.10 -0.81 32.29
C VAL A 181 -5.77 -1.34 33.56
#